data_ca6d2663fd76a4441a386ae83e051cfc
#
_entry.id   ca6d2663fd76a4441a386ae83e051cfc
#
_cell.length_a   1.000
_cell.length_b   1.000
_cell.length_c   1.000
_cell.angle_alpha   90.00
_cell.angle_beta   90.00
_cell.angle_gamma   90.00
#
_symmetry.space_group_name_H-M   'P 1'
#
loop_
_entity.id
_entity.type
_entity.pdbx_description
1 polymer ?
#
loop_
_entity_poly.entity_id
_entity_poly.type
_entity_poly.pdbx_seq_one_letter_code
_entity_poly.pdbx_strand_id
1 'polypeptide(L)'
;MENASDSSPVHERKTEAIAKATLCMSVLAVSLLENVMVVLVLKKNFRRSPMRNANSLFIANISVADIFFAIQNIPHAYNNLVLNGHWILQGNFGTVLCKIDMFLSVITMVTANLTILAIAIYRLCVVFFPLRKIITRKTCFFIIFLTWLVPALFALPIFYFAKFISNEGITICSLKDQVRKIFYAGFAVILFMTLLAMLVLYAAIGFKLWRRNFPNNISERARALREKRNREIFKMLITLIVAFYACSLPILTLQLSFALDFYVVYSETRHFRFIALLMLFLNGVINPIIYIVFNRSFRSCVKEVLSKRYCCQPVFA
;
A
#
# COMPACT_ATOMS: atom_id res chain seq x y z
N MET A 1 -14.02 17.79 51.29
CA MET A 1 -12.78 17.07 51.05
C MET A 1 -12.87 16.45 49.66
N GLU A 2 -12.56 17.23 48.66
CA GLU A 2 -12.55 16.83 47.26
C GLU A 2 -11.11 16.75 46.84
N ASN A 3 -10.63 15.52 46.65
CA ASN A 3 -9.40 15.31 45.90
C ASN A 3 -9.70 15.43 44.41
N ALA A 4 -9.70 16.66 43.90
CA ALA A 4 -9.59 16.92 42.50
C ALA A 4 -8.19 16.40 42.05
N SER A 5 -8.17 15.28 41.31
CA SER A 5 -6.99 14.81 40.64
C SER A 5 -6.55 15.85 39.62
N ASP A 6 -5.55 16.63 40.01
CA ASP A 6 -4.84 17.59 39.15
C ASP A 6 -4.05 16.81 38.10
N SER A 7 -4.73 16.32 37.06
CA SER A 7 -4.10 15.78 35.87
C SER A 7 -3.51 16.94 35.10
N SER A 8 -2.21 17.21 35.31
CA SER A 8 -1.51 18.28 34.64
C SER A 8 -1.68 18.16 33.12
N PRO A 9 -1.86 19.27 32.39
CA PRO A 9 -2.05 19.22 30.91
C PRO A 9 -0.92 18.53 30.15
N VAL A 10 0.22 18.34 30.77
CA VAL A 10 1.36 17.57 30.22
C VAL A 10 1.11 16.07 30.29
N HIS A 11 0.51 15.57 31.38
CA HIS A 11 0.21 14.15 31.55
C HIS A 11 -0.91 13.70 30.60
N GLU A 12 -1.94 14.53 30.42
CA GLU A 12 -3.05 14.26 29.49
C GLU A 12 -2.56 14.19 28.04
N ARG A 13 -1.67 15.12 27.59
CA ARG A 13 -1.05 15.09 26.26
C ARG A 13 -0.21 13.84 26.03
N LYS A 14 0.51 13.35 27.05
CA LYS A 14 1.34 12.15 26.94
C LYS A 14 0.47 10.89 26.80
N THR A 15 -0.61 10.79 27.56
CA THR A 15 -1.57 9.68 27.49
C THR A 15 -2.25 9.62 26.12
N GLU A 16 -2.66 10.75 25.57
CA GLU A 16 -3.23 10.85 24.22
C GLU A 16 -2.22 10.40 23.15
N ALA A 17 -0.97 10.82 23.24
CA ALA A 17 0.08 10.42 22.32
C ALA A 17 0.34 8.90 22.34
N ILE A 18 0.38 8.30 23.53
CA ILE A 18 0.53 6.85 23.70
C ILE A 18 -0.69 6.13 23.12
N ALA A 19 -1.90 6.58 23.36
CA ALA A 19 -3.11 5.97 22.81
C ALA A 19 -3.13 5.99 21.28
N LYS A 20 -2.77 7.12 20.65
CA LYS A 20 -2.63 7.26 19.20
C LYS A 20 -1.57 6.34 18.63
N ALA A 21 -0.41 6.24 19.28
CA ALA A 21 0.67 5.35 18.86
C ALA A 21 0.25 3.88 18.97
N THR A 22 -0.40 3.49 20.08
CA THR A 22 -0.92 2.13 20.27
C THR A 22 -1.92 1.75 19.19
N LEU A 23 -2.85 2.65 18.83
CA LEU A 23 -3.79 2.43 17.74
C LEU A 23 -3.06 2.21 16.40
N CYS A 24 -2.12 3.07 16.05
CA CYS A 24 -1.34 2.94 14.81
C CYS A 24 -0.54 1.63 14.76
N MET A 25 0.14 1.29 15.86
CA MET A 25 0.90 0.03 15.95
C MET A 25 -0.01 -1.20 15.85
N SER A 26 -1.21 -1.15 16.44
CA SER A 26 -2.19 -2.24 16.32
C SER A 26 -2.66 -2.42 14.88
N VAL A 27 -2.94 -1.33 14.16
CA VAL A 27 -3.30 -1.36 12.73
C VAL A 27 -2.16 -1.96 11.90
N LEU A 28 -0.92 -1.56 12.14
CA LEU A 28 0.26 -2.10 11.44
C LEU A 28 0.47 -3.59 11.75
N ALA A 29 0.26 -4.02 12.99
CA ALA A 29 0.35 -5.43 13.38
C ALA A 29 -0.73 -6.28 12.67
N VAL A 30 -1.97 -5.78 12.58
CA VAL A 30 -3.04 -6.43 11.81
C VAL A 30 -2.67 -6.50 10.34
N SER A 31 -2.19 -5.40 9.75
CA SER A 31 -1.71 -5.37 8.35
C SER A 31 -0.63 -6.41 8.10
N LEU A 32 0.36 -6.52 9.00
CA LEU A 32 1.43 -7.51 8.90
C LEU A 32 0.87 -8.95 8.90
N LEU A 33 0.02 -9.28 9.85
CA LEU A 33 -0.57 -10.62 9.98
C LEU A 33 -1.41 -11.00 8.76
N GLU A 34 -2.27 -10.10 8.30
CA GLU A 34 -3.14 -10.35 7.15
C GLU A 34 -2.35 -10.51 5.85
N ASN A 35 -1.33 -9.69 5.61
CA ASN A 35 -0.50 -9.79 4.41
C ASN A 35 0.40 -11.02 4.41
N VAL A 36 0.93 -11.44 5.56
CA VAL A 36 1.60 -12.74 5.71
C VAL A 36 0.64 -13.89 5.37
N MET A 37 -0.60 -13.84 5.87
CA MET A 37 -1.62 -14.83 5.53
C MET A 37 -1.90 -14.87 4.03
N VAL A 38 -2.01 -13.72 3.36
CA VAL A 38 -2.18 -13.66 1.89
C VAL A 38 -1.05 -14.37 1.17
N VAL A 39 0.20 -14.09 1.53
CA VAL A 39 1.38 -14.72 0.91
C VAL A 39 1.37 -16.24 1.13
N LEU A 40 1.05 -16.71 2.33
CA LEU A 40 0.97 -18.15 2.64
C LEU A 40 -0.13 -18.86 1.84
N VAL A 41 -1.32 -18.28 1.76
CA VAL A 41 -2.45 -18.80 0.97
C VAL A 41 -2.06 -18.89 -0.51
N LEU A 42 -1.47 -17.85 -1.06
CA LEU A 42 -1.04 -17.83 -2.46
C LEU A 42 0.08 -18.83 -2.71
N LYS A 43 1.07 -18.97 -1.83
CA LYS A 43 2.15 -19.96 -1.94
C LYS A 43 1.62 -21.39 -1.96
N LYS A 44 0.65 -21.72 -1.09
CA LYS A 44 -0.01 -23.02 -1.07
C LYS A 44 -0.74 -23.31 -2.38
N ASN A 45 -1.42 -22.33 -2.93
CA ASN A 45 -2.15 -22.42 -4.18
C ASN A 45 -1.24 -22.55 -5.40
N PHE A 46 -0.09 -21.84 -5.43
CA PHE A 46 0.93 -21.96 -6.49
C PHE A 46 1.48 -23.39 -6.65
N ARG A 47 1.65 -24.10 -5.54
CA ARG A 47 2.11 -25.50 -5.58
C ARG A 47 1.10 -26.44 -6.26
N ARG A 48 -0.19 -26.12 -6.21
CA ARG A 48 -1.28 -26.96 -6.77
C ARG A 48 -1.63 -26.60 -8.21
N SER A 49 -1.43 -25.38 -8.64
CA SER A 49 -1.76 -24.93 -10.00
C SER A 49 -0.72 -23.93 -10.53
N PRO A 50 0.48 -24.40 -10.94
CA PRO A 50 1.61 -23.54 -11.29
C PRO A 50 1.39 -22.63 -12.51
N MET A 51 0.37 -22.89 -13.32
CA MET A 51 0.22 -22.23 -14.62
C MET A 51 -0.72 -21.02 -14.66
N ARG A 52 -1.38 -20.63 -13.56
CA ARG A 52 -2.61 -19.86 -13.76
C ARG A 52 -2.62 -18.38 -13.41
N ASN A 53 -1.60 -17.78 -12.74
CA ASN A 53 -1.98 -16.48 -12.15
C ASN A 53 -0.92 -15.40 -12.10
N ALA A 54 -0.80 -14.61 -13.17
CA ALA A 54 -0.17 -13.29 -13.13
C ALA A 54 -0.78 -12.41 -12.01
N ASN A 55 -2.10 -12.42 -11.85
CA ASN A 55 -2.77 -11.71 -10.75
C ASN A 55 -2.28 -12.13 -9.36
N SER A 56 -2.14 -13.45 -9.13
CA SER A 56 -1.68 -13.94 -7.83
C SER A 56 -0.24 -13.51 -7.54
N LEU A 57 0.61 -13.42 -8.57
CA LEU A 57 1.97 -12.88 -8.43
C LEU A 57 1.96 -11.40 -8.04
N PHE A 58 1.14 -10.60 -8.71
CA PHE A 58 1.02 -9.18 -8.39
C PHE A 58 0.39 -8.94 -7.01
N ILE A 59 -0.64 -9.71 -6.62
CA ILE A 59 -1.22 -9.65 -5.27
C ILE A 59 -0.17 -10.04 -4.21
N ALA A 60 0.61 -11.10 -4.45
CA ALA A 60 1.72 -11.47 -3.56
C ALA A 60 2.76 -10.34 -3.45
N ASN A 61 3.07 -9.65 -4.55
CA ASN A 61 3.99 -8.53 -4.57
C ASN A 61 3.49 -7.34 -3.74
N ILE A 62 2.21 -6.98 -3.85
CA ILE A 62 1.60 -5.95 -2.98
C ILE A 62 1.71 -6.38 -1.52
N SER A 63 1.34 -7.63 -1.19
CA SER A 63 1.40 -8.11 0.19
C SER A 63 2.83 -8.14 0.75
N VAL A 64 3.85 -8.43 -0.07
CA VAL A 64 5.25 -8.33 0.34
C VAL A 64 5.63 -6.88 0.61
N ALA A 65 5.22 -5.93 -0.24
CA ALA A 65 5.44 -4.51 -0.01
C ALA A 65 4.76 -4.03 1.28
N ASP A 66 3.51 -4.45 1.54
CA ASP A 66 2.75 -4.10 2.76
C ASP A 66 3.37 -4.72 4.02
N ILE A 67 3.97 -5.93 3.95
CA ILE A 67 4.73 -6.55 5.06
C ILE A 67 5.94 -5.68 5.41
N PHE A 68 6.77 -5.31 4.42
CA PHE A 68 7.93 -4.45 4.66
C PHE A 68 7.50 -3.07 5.19
N PHE A 69 6.43 -2.50 4.62
CA PHE A 69 5.85 -1.24 5.07
C PHE A 69 5.41 -1.32 6.54
N ALA A 70 4.72 -2.39 6.96
CA ALA A 70 4.27 -2.55 8.33
C ALA A 70 5.43 -2.70 9.32
N ILE A 71 6.42 -3.55 9.01
CA ILE A 71 7.58 -3.80 9.88
C ILE A 71 8.34 -2.50 10.14
N GLN A 72 8.60 -1.72 9.11
CA GLN A 72 9.34 -0.47 9.20
C GLN A 72 8.55 0.62 9.93
N ASN A 73 7.22 0.71 9.72
CA ASN A 73 6.42 1.78 10.29
C ASN A 73 6.00 1.56 11.75
N ILE A 74 6.15 0.36 12.33
CA ILE A 74 5.90 0.13 13.76
C ILE A 74 6.80 1.04 14.64
N PRO A 75 8.14 0.99 14.53
CA PRO A 75 9.00 1.89 15.28
C PRO A 75 8.82 3.36 14.89
N HIS A 76 8.53 3.63 13.61
CA HIS A 76 8.30 4.98 13.10
C HIS A 76 7.03 5.62 13.71
N ALA A 77 5.95 4.87 13.87
CA ALA A 77 4.73 5.35 14.53
C ALA A 77 4.98 5.75 16.00
N TYR A 78 5.71 4.92 16.75
CA TYR A 78 6.10 5.24 18.12
C TYR A 78 6.96 6.51 18.17
N ASN A 79 7.99 6.57 17.35
CA ASN A 79 8.90 7.71 17.29
C ASN A 79 8.17 9.02 16.97
N ASN A 80 7.30 9.04 15.97
CA ASN A 80 6.59 10.25 15.57
C ASN A 80 5.51 10.71 16.55
N LEU A 81 4.80 9.77 17.17
CA LEU A 81 3.63 10.09 17.99
C LEU A 81 3.97 10.28 19.47
N VAL A 82 4.89 9.47 20.00
CA VAL A 82 5.27 9.53 21.43
C VAL A 82 6.48 10.41 21.65
N LEU A 83 7.49 10.32 20.78
CA LEU A 83 8.76 11.02 20.93
C LEU A 83 8.80 12.32 20.12
N ASN A 84 7.68 12.80 19.56
CA ASN A 84 7.59 14.00 18.72
C ASN A 84 8.61 14.00 17.55
N GLY A 85 8.92 12.82 17.00
CA GLY A 85 9.92 12.64 15.94
C GLY A 85 11.36 12.58 16.40
N HIS A 86 11.61 12.62 17.74
CA HIS A 86 12.97 12.53 18.26
C HIS A 86 13.58 11.16 17.97
N TRP A 87 14.67 11.13 17.22
CA TRP A 87 15.39 9.92 16.85
C TRP A 87 16.31 9.49 17.98
N ILE A 88 16.00 8.36 18.63
CA ILE A 88 16.70 7.90 19.81
C ILE A 88 18.10 7.38 19.48
N LEU A 89 18.22 6.65 18.36
CA LEU A 89 19.47 6.02 17.95
C LEU A 89 20.38 7.03 17.28
N GLN A 90 21.48 7.38 17.94
CA GLN A 90 22.46 8.36 17.46
C GLN A 90 23.73 7.69 16.91
N GLY A 91 24.67 8.49 16.43
CA GLY A 91 25.93 8.03 15.85
C GLY A 91 25.80 7.41 14.46
N ASN A 92 26.81 6.69 14.03
CA ASN A 92 26.88 6.11 12.69
C ASN A 92 25.76 5.08 12.44
N PHE A 93 25.49 4.25 13.44
CA PHE A 93 24.42 3.24 13.36
C PHE A 93 23.03 3.88 13.21
N GLY A 94 22.73 4.88 14.02
CA GLY A 94 21.49 5.64 13.92
C GLY A 94 21.34 6.35 12.57
N THR A 95 22.43 6.88 12.01
CA THR A 95 22.43 7.51 10.68
C THR A 95 22.11 6.51 9.58
N VAL A 96 22.66 5.31 9.64
CA VAL A 96 22.36 4.24 8.67
C VAL A 96 20.89 3.82 8.75
N LEU A 97 20.38 3.61 9.96
CA LEU A 97 18.97 3.27 10.17
C LEU A 97 18.03 4.37 9.68
N CYS A 98 18.34 5.64 9.95
CA CYS A 98 17.60 6.79 9.45
C CYS A 98 17.46 6.76 7.92
N LYS A 99 18.56 6.53 7.20
CA LYS A 99 18.56 6.44 5.74
C LYS A 99 17.78 5.25 5.21
N ILE A 100 17.94 4.10 5.84
CA ILE A 100 17.21 2.86 5.47
C ILE A 100 15.71 3.04 5.70
N ASP A 101 15.29 3.63 6.82
CA ASP A 101 13.89 3.86 7.15
C ASP A 101 13.21 4.74 6.09
N MET A 102 13.79 5.89 5.77
CA MET A 102 13.28 6.78 4.74
C MET A 102 13.26 6.13 3.35
N PHE A 103 14.31 5.38 3.00
CA PHE A 103 14.42 4.67 1.73
C PHE A 103 13.34 3.60 1.57
N LEU A 104 13.15 2.77 2.60
CA LEU A 104 12.13 1.72 2.59
C LEU A 104 10.71 2.28 2.55
N SER A 105 10.43 3.38 3.26
CA SER A 105 9.13 4.07 3.22
C SER A 105 8.70 4.39 1.79
N VAL A 106 9.61 4.97 1.02
CA VAL A 106 9.34 5.38 -0.36
C VAL A 106 9.19 4.15 -1.27
N ILE A 107 10.13 3.20 -1.17
CA ILE A 107 10.11 2.02 -2.05
C ILE A 107 8.83 1.22 -1.85
N THR A 108 8.46 0.90 -0.62
CA THR A 108 7.31 0.05 -0.35
C THR A 108 6.01 0.67 -0.82
N MET A 109 5.81 1.97 -0.58
CA MET A 109 4.61 2.68 -1.00
C MET A 109 4.50 2.80 -2.52
N VAL A 110 5.59 3.17 -3.21
CA VAL A 110 5.59 3.29 -4.68
C VAL A 110 5.51 1.92 -5.34
N THR A 111 6.12 0.87 -4.78
CA THR A 111 6.01 -0.51 -5.27
C THR A 111 4.56 -0.99 -5.24
N ALA A 112 3.83 -0.77 -4.14
CA ALA A 112 2.41 -1.12 -4.05
C ALA A 112 1.60 -0.40 -5.14
N ASN A 113 1.80 0.92 -5.32
CA ASN A 113 1.13 1.71 -6.33
C ASN A 113 1.43 1.24 -7.76
N LEU A 114 2.71 1.05 -8.11
CA LEU A 114 3.11 0.54 -9.43
C LEU A 114 2.61 -0.89 -9.69
N THR A 115 2.47 -1.70 -8.64
CA THR A 115 1.91 -3.05 -8.78
C THR A 115 0.40 -3.01 -9.08
N ILE A 116 -0.35 -2.08 -8.48
CA ILE A 116 -1.76 -1.86 -8.83
C ILE A 116 -1.88 -1.42 -10.30
N LEU A 117 -1.01 -0.53 -10.76
CA LEU A 117 -0.93 -0.14 -12.17
C LEU A 117 -0.60 -1.34 -13.08
N ALA A 118 0.35 -2.19 -12.68
CA ALA A 118 0.69 -3.41 -13.42
C ALA A 118 -0.50 -4.38 -13.53
N ILE A 119 -1.31 -4.51 -12.46
CA ILE A 119 -2.56 -5.28 -12.50
C ILE A 119 -3.55 -4.66 -13.50
N ALA A 120 -3.68 -3.34 -13.55
CA ALA A 120 -4.55 -2.66 -14.50
C ALA A 120 -4.12 -2.93 -15.96
N ILE A 121 -2.83 -2.84 -16.26
CA ILE A 121 -2.25 -3.17 -17.58
C ILE A 121 -2.51 -4.64 -17.93
N TYR A 122 -2.24 -5.56 -16.98
CA TYR A 122 -2.51 -6.98 -17.18
C TYR A 122 -3.98 -7.23 -17.53
N ARG A 123 -4.91 -6.57 -16.84
CA ARG A 123 -6.35 -6.69 -17.09
C ARG A 123 -6.76 -6.11 -18.44
N LEU A 124 -6.18 -4.99 -18.83
CA LEU A 124 -6.38 -4.46 -20.16
C LEU A 124 -6.00 -5.51 -21.23
N CYS A 125 -4.82 -6.11 -21.12
CA CYS A 125 -4.35 -7.14 -22.04
C CYS A 125 -5.30 -8.36 -22.10
N VAL A 126 -5.78 -8.83 -20.96
CA VAL A 126 -6.73 -9.97 -20.90
C VAL A 126 -8.07 -9.64 -21.52
N VAL A 127 -8.56 -8.40 -21.36
CA VAL A 127 -9.86 -7.98 -21.89
C VAL A 127 -9.77 -7.71 -23.40
N PHE A 128 -8.70 -7.07 -23.87
CA PHE A 128 -8.56 -6.71 -25.30
C PHE A 128 -8.09 -7.89 -26.16
N PHE A 129 -7.23 -8.76 -25.62
CA PHE A 129 -6.58 -9.85 -26.35
C PHE A 129 -6.81 -11.21 -25.64
N PRO A 130 -8.06 -11.68 -25.54
CA PRO A 130 -8.40 -12.86 -24.72
C PRO A 130 -7.79 -14.19 -25.22
N LEU A 131 -7.41 -14.25 -26.49
CA LEU A 131 -6.82 -15.45 -27.12
C LEU A 131 -5.30 -15.43 -27.13
N ARG A 132 -4.67 -14.29 -26.86
CA ARG A 132 -3.20 -14.16 -26.87
C ARG A 132 -2.68 -14.16 -25.43
N LYS A 133 -1.72 -15.04 -25.15
CA LYS A 133 -0.98 -15.02 -23.87
C LYS A 133 0.12 -13.94 -23.93
N ILE A 134 -0.26 -12.66 -23.98
CA ILE A 134 0.67 -11.53 -24.09
C ILE A 134 1.59 -11.47 -22.85
N ILE A 135 1.02 -11.66 -21.67
CA ILE A 135 1.77 -11.61 -20.41
C ILE A 135 2.08 -13.03 -19.94
N THR A 136 3.33 -13.44 -20.13
CA THR A 136 3.87 -14.71 -19.68
C THR A 136 4.32 -14.62 -18.22
N ARG A 137 4.63 -15.74 -17.60
CA ARG A 137 5.19 -15.76 -16.24
C ARG A 137 6.52 -14.99 -16.14
N LYS A 138 7.37 -15.11 -17.18
CA LYS A 138 8.64 -14.36 -17.23
C LYS A 138 8.41 -12.86 -17.28
N THR A 139 7.44 -12.42 -18.10
CA THR A 139 7.02 -11.00 -18.18
C THR A 139 6.50 -10.49 -16.84
N CYS A 140 5.72 -11.30 -16.09
CA CYS A 140 5.25 -10.91 -14.75
C CYS A 140 6.42 -10.68 -13.79
N PHE A 141 7.40 -11.58 -13.73
CA PHE A 141 8.57 -11.40 -12.87
C PHE A 141 9.40 -10.18 -13.28
N PHE A 142 9.55 -9.92 -14.57
CA PHE A 142 10.22 -8.72 -15.06
C PHE A 142 9.47 -7.45 -14.65
N ILE A 143 8.14 -7.42 -14.78
CA ILE A 143 7.32 -6.29 -14.30
C ILE A 143 7.46 -6.10 -12.78
N ILE A 144 7.39 -7.18 -12.00
CA ILE A 144 7.60 -7.14 -10.56
C ILE A 144 8.99 -6.57 -10.23
N PHE A 145 10.04 -7.03 -10.89
CA PHE A 145 11.38 -6.47 -10.72
C PHE A 145 11.41 -4.96 -10.97
N LEU A 146 10.76 -4.49 -12.04
CA LEU A 146 10.66 -3.05 -12.33
C LEU A 146 9.87 -2.29 -11.26
N THR A 147 8.84 -2.88 -10.65
CA THR A 147 8.08 -2.21 -9.58
C THR A 147 8.93 -1.95 -8.31
N TRP A 148 10.01 -2.67 -8.09
CA TRP A 148 10.99 -2.43 -7.03
C TRP A 148 12.16 -1.57 -7.48
N LEU A 149 12.67 -1.80 -8.70
CA LEU A 149 13.84 -1.09 -9.22
C LEU A 149 13.55 0.41 -9.43
N VAL A 150 12.42 0.75 -10.04
CA VAL A 150 12.08 2.16 -10.33
C VAL A 150 12.00 3.01 -9.07
N PRO A 151 11.24 2.63 -8.02
CA PRO A 151 11.22 3.40 -6.79
C PRO A 151 12.56 3.37 -6.04
N ALA A 152 13.35 2.29 -6.14
CA ALA A 152 14.68 2.25 -5.56
C ALA A 152 15.60 3.31 -6.18
N LEU A 153 15.61 3.41 -7.51
CA LEU A 153 16.38 4.44 -8.22
C LEU A 153 15.91 5.86 -7.85
N PHE A 154 14.60 6.08 -7.76
CA PHE A 154 14.03 7.36 -7.32
C PHE A 154 14.44 7.71 -5.88
N ALA A 155 14.50 6.73 -5.00
CA ALA A 155 14.84 6.91 -3.60
C ALA A 155 16.36 6.97 -3.29
N LEU A 156 17.24 6.62 -4.26
CA LEU A 156 18.71 6.65 -4.06
C LEU A 156 19.25 7.95 -3.46
N PRO A 157 18.78 9.15 -3.87
CA PRO A 157 19.25 10.41 -3.30
C PRO A 157 19.10 10.51 -1.78
N ILE A 158 18.18 9.74 -1.16
CA ILE A 158 17.99 9.70 0.29
C ILE A 158 19.28 9.31 1.00
N PHE A 159 20.04 8.33 0.47
CA PHE A 159 21.29 7.89 1.08
C PHE A 159 22.36 8.99 1.16
N TYR A 160 22.32 9.95 0.25
CA TYR A 160 23.25 11.08 0.25
C TYR A 160 22.73 12.25 1.09
N PHE A 161 21.44 12.59 0.96
CA PHE A 161 20.89 13.83 1.50
C PHE A 161 20.22 13.68 2.88
N ALA A 162 19.84 12.46 3.30
CA ALA A 162 19.25 12.25 4.62
C ALA A 162 20.29 12.42 5.72
N LYS A 163 19.95 13.25 6.71
CA LYS A 163 20.81 13.60 7.84
C LYS A 163 20.01 13.76 9.11
N PHE A 164 20.70 13.71 10.23
CA PHE A 164 20.15 14.21 11.49
C PHE A 164 20.14 15.74 11.48
N ILE A 165 18.98 16.28 11.78
CA ILE A 165 18.77 17.71 11.98
C ILE A 165 18.45 17.87 13.47
N SER A 166 19.32 18.55 14.21
CA SER A 166 19.09 18.87 15.62
C SER A 166 18.54 20.29 15.72
N ASN A 167 17.37 20.43 16.37
CA ASN A 167 16.78 21.71 16.67
C ASN A 167 16.22 21.66 18.09
N GLU A 168 16.61 22.62 18.95
CA GLU A 168 16.13 22.74 20.34
C GLU A 168 16.24 21.44 21.17
N GLY A 169 17.32 20.67 20.98
CA GLY A 169 17.53 19.41 21.69
C GLY A 169 16.77 18.20 21.12
N ILE A 170 15.98 18.37 20.07
CA ILE A 170 15.29 17.30 19.37
C ILE A 170 16.08 16.95 18.10
N THR A 171 16.53 15.71 18.00
CA THR A 171 17.22 15.20 16.81
C THR A 171 16.19 14.49 15.92
N ILE A 172 16.02 14.96 14.70
CA ILE A 172 15.05 14.41 13.73
C ILE A 172 15.81 13.85 12.54
N CYS A 173 15.42 12.67 12.08
CA CYS A 173 15.87 12.12 10.81
C CYS A 173 15.09 12.78 9.66
N SER A 174 15.76 13.54 8.79
CA SER A 174 15.09 14.25 7.70
C SER A 174 16.04 14.56 6.53
N LEU A 175 15.45 14.91 5.40
CA LEU A 175 16.14 15.54 4.28
C LEU A 175 16.28 17.05 4.54
N LYS A 176 17.33 17.68 3.96
CA LYS A 176 17.41 19.15 3.91
C LYS A 176 16.18 19.73 3.22
N ASP A 177 15.70 20.88 3.69
CA ASP A 177 14.43 21.47 3.27
C ASP A 177 14.26 21.54 1.76
N GLN A 178 15.23 22.06 1.04
CA GLN A 178 15.17 22.20 -0.42
C GLN A 178 15.07 20.85 -1.13
N VAL A 179 15.86 19.86 -0.70
CA VAL A 179 15.83 18.50 -1.26
C VAL A 179 14.51 17.82 -0.92
N ARG A 180 14.00 18.00 0.29
CA ARG A 180 12.73 17.47 0.78
C ARG A 180 11.56 18.00 -0.05
N LYS A 181 11.53 19.29 -0.38
CA LYS A 181 10.51 19.90 -1.25
C LYS A 181 10.49 19.26 -2.63
N ILE A 182 11.66 19.16 -3.29
CA ILE A 182 11.80 18.53 -4.61
C ILE A 182 11.36 17.06 -4.55
N PHE A 183 11.75 16.35 -3.48
CA PHE A 183 11.44 14.94 -3.31
C PHE A 183 9.92 14.71 -3.12
N TYR A 184 9.25 15.51 -2.30
CA TYR A 184 7.80 15.42 -2.10
C TYR A 184 7.02 15.83 -3.35
N ALA A 185 7.47 16.85 -4.07
CA ALA A 185 6.87 17.22 -5.35
C ALA A 185 7.01 16.07 -6.38
N GLY A 186 8.19 15.49 -6.52
CA GLY A 186 8.43 14.34 -7.41
C GLY A 186 7.58 13.13 -7.04
N PHE A 187 7.45 12.84 -5.75
CA PHE A 187 6.60 11.76 -5.26
C PHE A 187 5.12 12.01 -5.59
N ALA A 188 4.62 13.24 -5.40
CA ALA A 188 3.27 13.63 -5.77
C ALA A 188 3.01 13.49 -7.27
N VAL A 189 3.98 13.87 -8.11
CA VAL A 189 3.89 13.69 -9.57
C VAL A 189 3.78 12.21 -9.94
N ILE A 190 4.58 11.33 -9.33
CA ILE A 190 4.50 9.87 -9.56
C ILE A 190 3.11 9.35 -9.22
N LEU A 191 2.57 9.70 -8.05
CA LEU A 191 1.23 9.26 -7.64
C LEU A 191 0.13 9.81 -8.55
N PHE A 192 0.22 11.07 -8.95
CA PHE A 192 -0.75 11.69 -9.85
C PHE A 192 -0.73 11.04 -11.26
N MET A 193 0.46 10.86 -11.83
CA MET A 193 0.59 10.25 -13.15
C MET A 193 0.13 8.79 -13.18
N THR A 194 0.42 8.03 -12.13
CA THR A 194 -0.09 6.65 -12.00
C THR A 194 -1.59 6.60 -11.83
N LEU A 195 -2.20 7.52 -11.07
CA LEU A 195 -3.65 7.65 -10.96
C LEU A 195 -4.29 7.94 -12.33
N LEU A 196 -3.76 8.93 -13.05
CA LEU A 196 -4.26 9.29 -14.37
C LEU A 196 -4.18 8.10 -15.34
N ALA A 197 -3.05 7.40 -15.36
CA ALA A 197 -2.88 6.19 -16.16
C ALA A 197 -3.91 5.11 -15.80
N MET A 198 -4.14 4.86 -14.49
CA MET A 198 -5.16 3.91 -14.04
C MET A 198 -6.56 4.32 -14.49
N LEU A 199 -6.93 5.60 -14.34
CA LEU A 199 -8.25 6.08 -14.78
C LEU A 199 -8.47 5.84 -16.27
N VAL A 200 -7.48 6.14 -17.12
CA VAL A 200 -7.55 5.88 -18.56
C VAL A 200 -7.68 4.39 -18.87
N LEU A 201 -6.86 3.54 -18.22
CA LEU A 201 -6.90 2.09 -18.41
C LEU A 201 -8.27 1.50 -18.01
N TYR A 202 -8.82 1.94 -16.88
CA TYR A 202 -10.13 1.44 -16.41
C TYR A 202 -11.30 1.97 -17.22
N ALA A 203 -11.23 3.20 -17.72
CA ALA A 203 -12.20 3.71 -18.69
C ALA A 203 -12.18 2.87 -19.98
N ALA A 204 -11.00 2.55 -20.51
CA ALA A 204 -10.86 1.68 -21.68
C ALA A 204 -11.38 0.26 -21.43
N ILE A 205 -11.09 -0.35 -20.28
CA ILE A 205 -11.58 -1.67 -19.90
C ILE A 205 -13.12 -1.64 -19.78
N GLY A 206 -13.68 -0.65 -19.08
CA GLY A 206 -15.11 -0.47 -18.88
C GLY A 206 -15.85 -0.33 -20.20
N PHE A 207 -15.35 0.54 -21.10
CA PHE A 207 -15.90 0.73 -22.43
C PHE A 207 -15.87 -0.55 -23.26
N LYS A 208 -14.76 -1.29 -23.24
CA LYS A 208 -14.66 -2.58 -23.95
C LYS A 208 -15.60 -3.63 -23.40
N LEU A 209 -15.77 -3.70 -22.07
CA LEU A 209 -16.71 -4.63 -21.43
C LEU A 209 -18.16 -4.28 -21.76
N TRP A 210 -18.51 -2.99 -21.84
CA TRP A 210 -19.83 -2.51 -22.20
C TRP A 210 -20.18 -2.81 -23.67
N ARG A 211 -19.24 -2.61 -24.62
CA ARG A 211 -19.43 -2.87 -26.06
C ARG A 211 -19.25 -4.34 -26.48
N ARG A 212 -19.01 -5.27 -25.55
CA ARG A 212 -18.63 -6.64 -25.91
C ARG A 212 -19.82 -7.46 -26.42
N ASN A 213 -19.85 -7.68 -27.74
CA ASN A 213 -20.65 -8.72 -28.36
C ASN A 213 -19.90 -10.06 -28.29
N PHE A 214 -20.50 -11.09 -27.69
CA PHE A 214 -19.88 -12.42 -27.61
C PHE A 214 -20.16 -13.22 -28.88
N PRO A 215 -19.21 -14.05 -29.35
CA PRO A 215 -19.45 -14.96 -30.45
C PRO A 215 -20.61 -15.94 -30.11
N ASN A 216 -21.44 -16.22 -31.09
CA ASN A 216 -22.65 -17.09 -30.94
C ASN A 216 -22.32 -18.54 -30.57
N ASN A 217 -21.07 -18.97 -30.67
CA ASN A 217 -20.62 -20.34 -30.48
C ASN A 217 -20.34 -20.75 -29.02
N ILE A 218 -20.53 -19.84 -28.05
CA ILE A 218 -20.31 -20.12 -26.61
C ILE A 218 -21.67 -20.30 -25.95
N SER A 219 -21.85 -21.40 -25.17
CA SER A 219 -23.10 -21.62 -24.43
C SER A 219 -23.46 -20.39 -23.55
N GLU A 220 -24.71 -20.02 -23.50
CA GLU A 220 -25.20 -18.85 -22.72
C GLU A 220 -24.77 -18.92 -21.26
N ARG A 221 -24.75 -20.11 -20.68
CA ARG A 221 -24.32 -20.33 -19.30
C ARG A 221 -22.83 -20.00 -19.09
N ALA A 222 -21.96 -20.42 -20.01
CA ALA A 222 -20.53 -20.13 -19.95
C ALA A 222 -20.25 -18.62 -20.16
N ARG A 223 -21.04 -17.98 -21.04
CA ARG A 223 -21.01 -16.54 -21.29
C ARG A 223 -21.38 -15.76 -20.03
N ALA A 224 -22.50 -16.09 -19.39
CA ALA A 224 -22.98 -15.43 -18.18
C ALA A 224 -21.98 -15.56 -17.00
N LEU A 225 -21.38 -16.74 -16.80
CA LEU A 225 -20.37 -16.99 -15.78
C LEU A 225 -19.09 -16.14 -16.01
N ARG A 226 -18.63 -16.04 -17.27
CA ARG A 226 -17.45 -15.25 -17.64
C ARG A 226 -17.71 -13.76 -17.45
N GLU A 227 -18.88 -13.28 -17.81
CA GLU A 227 -19.30 -11.89 -17.62
C GLU A 227 -19.38 -11.52 -16.14
N LYS A 228 -20.06 -12.34 -15.34
CA LYS A 228 -20.15 -12.16 -13.89
C LYS A 228 -18.76 -12.07 -13.24
N ARG A 229 -17.85 -12.98 -13.60
CA ARG A 229 -16.47 -12.98 -13.09
C ARG A 229 -15.72 -11.71 -13.48
N ASN A 230 -15.83 -11.27 -14.73
CA ASN A 230 -15.16 -10.06 -15.19
C ASN A 230 -15.67 -8.82 -14.44
N ARG A 231 -16.97 -8.73 -14.18
CA ARG A 231 -17.56 -7.63 -13.37
C ARG A 231 -17.10 -7.66 -11.92
N GLU A 232 -17.02 -8.83 -11.28
CA GLU A 232 -16.52 -8.97 -9.90
C GLU A 232 -15.06 -8.52 -9.80
N ILE A 233 -14.22 -8.93 -10.75
CA ILE A 233 -12.82 -8.51 -10.80
C ILE A 233 -12.69 -6.99 -11.06
N PHE A 234 -13.48 -6.46 -11.99
CA PHE A 234 -13.48 -5.02 -12.30
C PHE A 234 -13.85 -4.18 -11.07
N LYS A 235 -14.91 -4.58 -10.35
CA LYS A 235 -15.30 -3.94 -9.09
C LYS A 235 -14.19 -4.01 -8.04
N MET A 236 -13.57 -5.17 -7.84
CA MET A 236 -12.46 -5.37 -6.92
C MET A 236 -11.33 -4.38 -7.19
N LEU A 237 -10.95 -4.23 -8.45
CA LEU A 237 -9.82 -3.38 -8.83
C LEU A 237 -10.15 -1.88 -8.69
N ILE A 238 -11.35 -1.45 -9.03
CA ILE A 238 -11.80 -0.07 -8.76
C ILE A 238 -11.75 0.20 -7.26
N THR A 239 -12.26 -0.73 -6.45
CA THR A 239 -12.24 -0.58 -4.99
C THR A 239 -10.82 -0.48 -4.45
N LEU A 240 -9.87 -1.27 -4.99
CA LEU A 240 -8.45 -1.17 -4.61
C LEU A 240 -7.86 0.21 -4.93
N ILE A 241 -8.14 0.77 -6.11
CA ILE A 241 -7.65 2.09 -6.50
C ILE A 241 -8.25 3.17 -5.61
N VAL A 242 -9.58 3.16 -5.44
CA VAL A 242 -10.26 4.14 -4.58
C VAL A 242 -9.72 4.08 -3.16
N ALA A 243 -9.59 2.88 -2.59
CA ALA A 243 -9.05 2.69 -1.25
C ALA A 243 -7.60 3.21 -1.13
N PHE A 244 -6.73 2.83 -2.07
CA PHE A 244 -5.34 3.25 -2.07
C PHE A 244 -5.20 4.78 -2.08
N TYR A 245 -5.89 5.45 -3.01
CA TYR A 245 -5.79 6.91 -3.12
C TYR A 245 -6.51 7.62 -1.97
N ALA A 246 -7.66 7.15 -1.52
CA ALA A 246 -8.34 7.70 -0.35
C ALA A 246 -7.46 7.64 0.91
N CYS A 247 -6.76 6.52 1.10
CA CYS A 247 -5.83 6.36 2.23
C CYS A 247 -4.54 7.18 2.08
N SER A 248 -4.09 7.42 0.85
CA SER A 248 -2.83 8.15 0.59
C SER A 248 -3.02 9.66 0.49
N LEU A 249 -4.21 10.16 0.14
CA LEU A 249 -4.48 11.60 -0.06
C LEU A 249 -4.14 12.46 1.17
N PRO A 250 -4.49 12.10 2.42
CA PRO A 250 -4.20 12.97 3.56
C PRO A 250 -2.70 13.18 3.79
N ILE A 251 -1.88 12.13 3.65
CA ILE A 251 -0.42 12.28 3.80
C ILE A 251 0.18 13.05 2.62
N LEU A 252 -0.36 12.85 1.41
CA LEU A 252 0.05 13.58 0.22
C LEU A 252 -0.24 15.07 0.33
N THR A 253 -1.40 15.47 0.87
CA THR A 253 -1.74 16.87 1.13
C THR A 253 -0.77 17.52 2.11
N LEU A 254 -0.37 16.81 3.18
CA LEU A 254 0.66 17.29 4.11
C LEU A 254 2.02 17.48 3.44
N GLN A 255 2.44 16.52 2.61
CA GLN A 255 3.71 16.60 1.89
C GLN A 255 3.72 17.74 0.88
N LEU A 256 2.61 17.93 0.15
CA LEU A 256 2.46 19.02 -0.82
C LEU A 256 2.38 20.38 -0.15
N SER A 257 1.63 20.53 0.96
CA SER A 257 1.59 21.79 1.71
C SER A 257 2.97 22.20 2.18
N PHE A 258 3.78 21.22 2.60
CA PHE A 258 5.17 21.44 2.96
C PHE A 258 6.05 21.82 1.75
N ALA A 259 5.86 21.14 0.61
CA ALA A 259 6.63 21.40 -0.61
C ALA A 259 6.34 22.80 -1.20
N LEU A 260 5.11 23.29 -1.02
CA LEU A 260 4.63 24.57 -1.55
C LEU A 260 4.68 25.73 -0.54
N ASP A 261 5.29 25.53 0.63
CA ASP A 261 5.37 26.51 1.73
C ASP A 261 4.02 27.03 2.23
N PHE A 262 2.96 26.24 2.12
CA PHE A 262 1.69 26.57 2.76
C PHE A 262 1.78 26.29 4.27
N TYR A 263 1.93 27.33 5.07
CA TYR A 263 1.95 27.24 6.52
C TYR A 263 0.52 26.97 7.05
N VAL A 264 0.29 25.74 7.49
CA VAL A 264 -0.91 25.39 8.26
C VAL A 264 -0.57 25.51 9.75
N VAL A 265 -1.45 26.14 10.55
CA VAL A 265 -1.25 26.38 11.98
C VAL A 265 -0.90 25.09 12.73
N TYR A 266 0.16 25.11 13.54
CA TYR A 266 0.79 23.93 14.16
C TYR A 266 -0.15 23.05 15.01
N SER A 267 -1.15 23.63 15.67
CA SER A 267 -2.11 22.89 16.52
C SER A 267 -3.08 22.02 15.69
N GLU A 268 -3.57 22.53 14.58
CA GLU A 268 -4.47 21.80 13.68
C GLU A 268 -3.73 20.71 12.89
N THR A 269 -2.46 20.94 12.57
CA THR A 269 -1.62 19.95 11.85
C THR A 269 -1.35 18.69 12.66
N ARG A 270 -1.33 18.72 13.99
CA ARG A 270 -1.06 17.54 14.82
C ARG A 270 -2.14 16.46 14.68
N HIS A 271 -3.42 16.85 14.79
CA HIS A 271 -4.55 15.92 14.61
C HIS A 271 -4.65 15.45 13.18
N PHE A 272 -4.49 16.35 12.21
CA PHE A 272 -4.50 15.99 10.80
C PHE A 272 -3.35 15.05 10.45
N ARG A 273 -2.13 15.28 10.96
CA ARG A 273 -0.98 14.39 10.79
C ARG A 273 -1.25 12.98 11.33
N PHE A 274 -1.87 12.87 12.50
CA PHE A 274 -2.27 11.58 13.06
C PHE A 274 -3.27 10.86 12.16
N ILE A 275 -4.32 11.55 11.70
CA ILE A 275 -5.32 10.99 10.77
C ILE A 275 -4.64 10.56 9.47
N ALA A 276 -3.76 11.39 8.92
CA ALA A 276 -3.04 11.09 7.69
C ALA A 276 -2.16 9.83 7.82
N LEU A 277 -1.46 9.66 8.94
CA LEU A 277 -0.67 8.46 9.24
C LEU A 277 -1.57 7.23 9.44
N LEU A 278 -2.65 7.37 10.19
CA LEU A 278 -3.60 6.28 10.42
C LEU A 278 -4.23 5.80 9.11
N MET A 279 -4.67 6.72 8.25
CA MET A 279 -5.19 6.40 6.92
C MET A 279 -4.15 5.69 6.08
N LEU A 280 -2.91 6.18 6.06
CA LEU A 280 -1.81 5.55 5.34
C LEU A 280 -1.56 4.10 5.82
N PHE A 281 -1.61 3.84 7.13
CA PHE A 281 -1.42 2.51 7.70
C PHE A 281 -2.60 1.57 7.43
N LEU A 282 -3.82 2.09 7.39
CA LEU A 282 -5.03 1.34 7.03
C LEU A 282 -4.98 0.81 5.59
N ASN A 283 -4.23 1.44 4.70
CA ASN A 283 -4.08 0.97 3.32
C ASN A 283 -3.63 -0.50 3.24
N GLY A 284 -2.67 -0.89 4.08
CA GLY A 284 -2.19 -2.29 4.13
C GLY A 284 -3.22 -3.29 4.67
N VAL A 285 -4.16 -2.85 5.52
CA VAL A 285 -5.26 -3.69 6.05
C VAL A 285 -6.37 -3.86 5.03
N ILE A 286 -6.68 -2.81 4.27
CA ILE A 286 -7.81 -2.80 3.33
C ILE A 286 -7.58 -3.77 2.17
N ASN A 287 -6.33 -3.93 1.69
CA ASN A 287 -5.99 -4.80 0.57
C ASN A 287 -6.44 -6.26 0.76
N PRO A 288 -6.06 -6.98 1.84
CA PRO A 288 -6.53 -8.33 2.10
C PRO A 288 -8.05 -8.44 2.26
N ILE A 289 -8.69 -7.46 2.89
CA ILE A 289 -10.15 -7.42 3.04
C ILE A 289 -10.84 -7.38 1.67
N ILE A 290 -10.37 -6.53 0.76
CA ILE A 290 -10.90 -6.45 -0.61
C ILE A 290 -10.75 -7.80 -1.32
N TYR A 291 -9.63 -8.49 -1.18
CA TYR A 291 -9.45 -9.83 -1.78
C TYR A 291 -10.43 -10.84 -1.20
N ILE A 292 -10.70 -10.83 0.09
CA ILE A 292 -11.66 -11.73 0.74
C ILE A 292 -13.09 -11.43 0.28
N VAL A 293 -13.47 -10.16 0.17
CA VAL A 293 -14.83 -9.75 -0.20
C VAL A 293 -15.14 -10.09 -1.66
N PHE A 294 -14.25 -9.74 -2.58
CA PHE A 294 -14.54 -9.84 -4.02
C PHE A 294 -14.07 -11.15 -4.65
N ASN A 295 -13.18 -11.92 -4.00
CA ASN A 295 -12.62 -13.13 -4.57
C ASN A 295 -13.09 -14.38 -3.83
N ARG A 296 -14.11 -15.05 -4.36
CA ARG A 296 -14.69 -16.28 -3.77
C ARG A 296 -13.65 -17.39 -3.62
N SER A 297 -12.79 -17.56 -4.62
CA SER A 297 -11.76 -18.59 -4.60
C SER A 297 -10.69 -18.29 -3.53
N PHE A 298 -10.29 -17.02 -3.37
CA PHE A 298 -9.38 -16.62 -2.30
C PHE A 298 -9.98 -16.87 -0.92
N ARG A 299 -11.25 -16.48 -0.73
CA ARG A 299 -11.99 -16.72 0.52
C ARG A 299 -12.11 -18.21 0.87
N SER A 300 -12.33 -19.07 -0.11
CA SER A 300 -12.35 -20.53 0.08
C SER A 300 -10.99 -21.04 0.57
N CYS A 301 -9.89 -20.57 -0.02
CA CYS A 301 -8.55 -20.95 0.39
C CYS A 301 -8.16 -20.43 1.77
N VAL A 302 -8.58 -19.22 2.14
CA VAL A 302 -8.40 -18.69 3.51
C VAL A 302 -9.11 -19.59 4.52
N LYS A 303 -10.38 -19.94 4.26
CA LYS A 303 -11.15 -20.86 5.14
C LYS A 303 -10.46 -22.21 5.29
N GLU A 304 -9.88 -22.75 4.23
CA GLU A 304 -9.16 -24.01 4.26
C GLU A 304 -7.85 -23.92 5.04
N VAL A 305 -7.09 -22.85 4.89
CA VAL A 305 -5.86 -22.63 5.68
C VAL A 305 -6.20 -22.54 7.15
N LEU A 306 -7.27 -21.84 7.52
CA LEU A 306 -7.71 -21.67 8.91
C LEU A 306 -8.32 -22.95 9.51
N SER A 307 -9.04 -23.76 8.70
CA SER A 307 -9.74 -24.98 9.18
C SER A 307 -8.88 -26.24 9.16
N LYS A 308 -7.63 -26.17 8.74
CA LYS A 308 -6.72 -27.34 8.52
C LYS A 308 -7.32 -28.43 7.60
N ARG A 309 -8.43 -28.18 6.90
CA ARG A 309 -9.08 -29.16 6.00
C ARG A 309 -8.51 -29.02 4.59
N TYR A 310 -8.22 -30.16 3.96
CA TYR A 310 -7.58 -30.25 2.64
C TYR A 310 -8.65 -30.33 1.52
N CYS A 311 -9.13 -29.23 0.98
CA CYS A 311 -9.91 -29.25 -0.25
C CYS A 311 -9.89 -27.88 -0.95
N CYS A 312 -9.03 -27.65 -1.94
CA CYS A 312 -9.01 -26.40 -2.69
C CYS A 312 -9.33 -26.57 -4.17
N GLN A 313 -10.30 -25.82 -4.63
CA GLN A 313 -10.41 -25.43 -6.03
C GLN A 313 -9.39 -24.30 -6.33
N PRO A 314 -8.87 -24.19 -7.58
CA PRO A 314 -7.88 -23.17 -7.95
C PRO A 314 -8.44 -21.75 -7.73
N VAL A 315 -7.66 -20.92 -7.04
CA VAL A 315 -8.05 -19.57 -6.55
C VAL A 315 -8.38 -18.57 -7.66
N PHE A 316 -7.90 -18.81 -8.88
CA PHE A 316 -8.12 -17.92 -10.03
C PHE A 316 -8.20 -18.73 -11.32
N ALA A 317 -9.32 -19.33 -11.60
CA ALA A 317 -9.61 -19.92 -12.91
C ALA A 317 -10.26 -18.89 -13.85
#